data_cb75083242d4c17d5e0728e4c0ecc82e
#
_entry.id   cb75083242d4c17d5e0728e4c0ecc82e
#
_cell.length_a   1.000
_cell.length_b   1.000
_cell.length_c   1.000
_cell.angle_alpha   90.00
_cell.angle_beta   90.00
_cell.angle_gamma   90.00
#
_symmetry.space_group_name_H-M   'P 1'
#
loop_
_entity.id
_entity.type
_entity.pdbx_description
1 polymer ?
#
loop_
_entity_poly.entity_id
_entity_poly.type
_entity_poly.pdbx_seq_one_letter_code
_entity_poly.pdbx_strand_id
1 'polypeptide(L)'
;MNSQANYLLPVPLSSEKLCARGFNQSWELARRIDCDKHIHKNPHILRRHHHVQHQAQENRANRQIAIQGMFYINPQYQDCLESASVIVFDDVMTSGATLNEIARVLKDNGVSRVINWVLLRTLYPSS
;
A
#
# COMPACT_ATOMS: atom_id res chain seq x y z
N MET A 1 20.09 6.73 -13.53
CA MET A 1 19.53 6.51 -13.28
C MET A 1 19.20 6.16 -12.44
N ASN A 2 19.14 6.12 -11.87
CA ASN A 2 18.73 5.73 -11.24
C ASN A 2 17.93 5.92 -10.51
N SER A 3 17.36 5.93 -10.53
CA SER A 3 16.17 5.90 -9.92
C SER A 3 16.10 4.91 -8.89
N GLN A 4 16.85 5.01 -7.98
CA GLN A 4 16.82 4.05 -6.99
C GLN A 4 15.80 4.36 -5.97
N ALA A 5 14.91 3.46 -5.71
CA ALA A 5 13.96 3.60 -4.62
C ALA A 5 14.69 3.44 -3.31
N ASN A 6 14.18 4.14 -2.29
CA ASN A 6 14.74 4.04 -0.95
C ASN A 6 14.03 2.96 -0.14
N TYR A 7 12.72 2.79 -0.37
CA TYR A 7 11.93 1.88 0.43
C TYR A 7 11.01 1.06 -0.43
N LEU A 8 10.73 -0.15 0.01
CA LEU A 8 9.68 -0.99 -0.57
C LEU A 8 8.69 -1.30 0.53
N LEU A 9 7.44 -0.88 0.32
CA LEU A 9 6.39 -1.02 1.32
C LEU A 9 5.28 -1.90 0.79
N PRO A 10 4.91 -2.95 1.52
CA PRO A 10 3.78 -3.76 1.10
C PRO A 10 2.48 -3.06 1.45
N VAL A 11 1.45 -3.29 0.64
CA VAL A 11 0.12 -2.78 0.94
C VAL A 11 -0.41 -3.52 2.16
N PRO A 12 -0.82 -2.82 3.20
CA PRO A 12 -1.31 -3.48 4.40
C PRO A 12 -2.73 -4.01 4.21
N LEU A 13 -2.99 -5.16 4.80
CA LEU A 13 -4.32 -5.76 4.78
C LEU A 13 -5.20 -5.14 5.85
N SER A 14 -6.51 -5.22 5.65
CA SER A 14 -7.42 -4.90 6.73
C SER A 14 -7.24 -5.91 7.86
N SER A 15 -7.62 -5.53 9.06
CA SER A 15 -7.49 -6.44 10.19
C SER A 15 -8.35 -7.68 10.00
N GLU A 16 -9.50 -7.54 9.37
CA GLU A 16 -10.34 -8.69 9.06
C GLU A 16 -9.63 -9.68 8.17
N LYS A 17 -9.04 -9.19 7.09
CA LYS A 17 -8.35 -10.06 6.16
C LYS A 17 -7.11 -10.66 6.78
N LEU A 18 -6.42 -9.88 7.60
CA LEU A 18 -5.24 -10.39 8.27
C LEU A 18 -5.59 -11.50 9.24
N CYS A 19 -6.67 -11.35 9.99
CA CYS A 19 -7.12 -12.41 10.88
C CYS A 19 -7.53 -13.65 10.13
N ALA A 20 -8.21 -13.49 9.00
CA ALA A 20 -8.68 -14.63 8.23
C ALA A 20 -7.52 -15.39 7.59
N ARG A 21 -6.49 -14.69 7.13
CA ARG A 21 -5.37 -15.32 6.45
C ARG A 21 -4.22 -15.66 7.36
N GLY A 22 -4.12 -14.95 8.48
CA GLY A 22 -3.01 -15.14 9.40
C GLY A 22 -1.74 -14.42 9.02
N PHE A 23 -1.68 -13.81 7.84
CA PHE A 23 -0.48 -13.11 7.40
C PHE A 23 -0.81 -12.17 6.26
N ASN A 24 0.08 -11.22 6.02
CA ASN A 24 -0.05 -10.29 4.91
C ASN A 24 0.65 -10.90 3.70
N GLN A 25 -0.13 -11.27 2.70
CA GLN A 25 0.39 -11.91 1.50
C GLN A 25 1.38 -11.01 0.77
N SER A 26 1.08 -9.72 0.68
CA SER A 26 1.97 -8.81 -0.01
C SER A 26 3.32 -8.73 0.68
N TRP A 27 3.33 -8.72 2.01
CA TRP A 27 4.60 -8.70 2.74
C TRP A 27 5.37 -10.00 2.58
N GLU A 28 4.66 -11.14 2.63
CA GLU A 28 5.32 -12.43 2.46
C GLU A 28 6.01 -12.54 1.10
N LEU A 29 5.40 -11.97 0.09
CA LEU A 29 6.00 -11.98 -1.23
C LEU A 29 7.09 -10.92 -1.35
N ALA A 30 6.83 -9.73 -0.82
CA ALA A 30 7.79 -8.64 -0.95
C ALA A 30 9.11 -8.96 -0.29
N ARG A 31 9.09 -9.58 0.88
CA ARG A 31 10.33 -9.85 1.59
C ARG A 31 11.18 -10.91 0.91
N ARG A 32 10.60 -11.64 -0.04
CA ARG A 32 11.33 -12.67 -0.79
C ARG A 32 11.81 -12.19 -2.14
N ILE A 33 11.39 -11.00 -2.56
CA ILE A 33 11.84 -10.47 -3.83
C ILE A 33 13.28 -10.03 -3.71
N ASP A 34 14.08 -10.45 -4.69
CA ASP A 34 15.47 -10.05 -4.75
C ASP A 34 15.52 -8.67 -5.38
N CYS A 35 15.99 -7.70 -4.64
CA CYS A 35 16.11 -6.36 -5.18
C CYS A 35 17.39 -5.73 -4.65
N ASP A 36 17.67 -4.51 -5.12
CA ASP A 36 18.87 -3.80 -4.76
C ASP A 36 18.98 -3.71 -3.24
N LYS A 37 20.19 -3.90 -2.73
CA LYS A 37 20.42 -3.85 -1.29
C LYS A 37 20.15 -2.50 -0.69
N HIS A 38 20.15 -1.46 -1.51
CA HIS A 38 19.86 -0.12 -1.00
C HIS A 38 18.39 0.10 -0.73
N ILE A 39 17.53 -0.78 -1.23
CA ILE A 39 16.11 -0.66 -1.00
C ILE A 39 15.76 -1.32 0.32
N HIS A 40 15.21 -0.53 1.22
CA HIS A 40 14.85 -1.01 2.54
C HIS A 40 13.39 -1.47 2.54
N LYS A 41 13.18 -2.75 2.75
CA LYS A 41 11.83 -3.32 2.81
C LYS A 41 11.31 -3.19 4.22
N ASN A 42 10.16 -2.56 4.38
CA ASN A 42 9.66 -2.31 5.72
C ASN A 42 8.14 -2.39 5.74
N PRO A 43 7.56 -3.34 6.48
CA PRO A 43 6.10 -3.49 6.53
C PRO A 43 5.44 -2.57 7.56
N HIS A 44 6.22 -1.76 8.27
CA HIS A 44 5.68 -0.95 9.37
C HIS A 44 5.49 0.51 9.02
N ILE A 45 5.98 0.96 7.88
CA ILE A 45 5.90 2.37 7.52
C ILE A 45 4.50 2.74 7.08
N LEU A 46 3.93 1.96 6.17
CA LEU A 46 2.59 2.21 5.67
C LEU A 46 1.61 1.38 6.46
N ARG A 47 0.65 2.04 7.08
CA ARG A 47 -0.30 1.38 7.97
C ARG A 47 -1.72 1.62 7.48
N ARG A 48 -2.61 0.80 7.94
CA ARG A 48 -4.02 0.89 7.61
C ARG A 48 -4.82 1.00 8.89
N HIS A 49 -5.78 1.92 8.89
CA HIS A 49 -6.64 2.06 10.05
C HIS A 49 -7.51 0.82 10.23
N HIS A 50 -7.70 0.44 11.48
CA HIS A 50 -8.57 -0.68 11.79
C HIS A 50 -9.98 -0.14 11.89
N HIS A 51 -10.69 -0.25 10.81
CA HIS A 51 -12.07 0.20 10.81
C HIS A 51 -12.98 -0.97 10.90
N VAL A 52 -13.80 -0.99 11.89
CA VAL A 52 -14.86 -1.95 11.95
C VAL A 52 -16.03 -1.31 11.25
N GLN A 53 -16.05 -1.48 9.95
CA GLN A 53 -17.12 -0.91 9.18
C GLN A 53 -18.05 -2.02 8.78
N HIS A 54 -19.26 -1.93 9.21
CA HIS A 54 -20.23 -2.93 8.82
C HIS A 54 -21.05 -2.40 7.68
N GLN A 55 -20.38 -2.12 6.63
CA GLN A 55 -21.02 -1.43 5.52
C GLN A 55 -21.37 -2.39 4.43
N ALA A 56 -22.12 -3.37 4.76
CA ALA A 56 -22.46 -4.39 3.79
C ALA A 56 -23.21 -3.81 2.61
N GLN A 57 -23.80 -2.65 2.79
CA GLN A 57 -24.60 -2.08 1.73
C GLN A 57 -23.97 -0.93 1.03
N GLU A 58 -22.68 -0.76 1.20
CA GLU A 58 -22.03 0.34 0.54
C GLU A 58 -22.02 0.13 -0.94
N ASN A 59 -22.38 1.16 -1.67
CA ASN A 59 -22.25 1.12 -3.11
C ASN A 59 -20.83 1.55 -3.49
N ARG A 60 -20.59 1.61 -4.79
CA ARG A 60 -19.24 1.89 -5.28
C ARG A 60 -18.76 3.28 -4.85
N ALA A 61 -19.63 4.27 -4.89
CA ALA A 61 -19.22 5.60 -4.51
C ALA A 61 -18.85 5.67 -3.04
N ASN A 62 -19.63 5.00 -2.20
CA ASN A 62 -19.32 4.98 -0.79
C ASN A 62 -18.02 4.26 -0.50
N ARG A 63 -17.71 3.22 -1.28
CA ARG A 63 -16.44 2.52 -1.10
C ARG A 63 -15.26 3.41 -1.44
N GLN A 64 -15.39 4.24 -2.47
CA GLN A 64 -14.31 5.16 -2.81
C GLN A 64 -14.11 6.19 -1.72
N ILE A 65 -15.17 6.66 -1.13
CA ILE A 65 -15.08 7.59 -0.02
C ILE A 65 -14.44 6.90 1.18
N ALA A 66 -14.79 5.65 1.43
CA ALA A 66 -14.25 4.91 2.54
C ALA A 66 -12.75 4.66 2.41
N ILE A 67 -12.24 4.56 1.18
CA ILE A 67 -10.82 4.36 0.96
C ILE A 67 -10.03 5.60 1.34
N GLN A 68 -10.62 6.79 1.16
CA GLN A 68 -9.94 8.01 1.54
C GLN A 68 -9.69 8.02 3.04
N GLY A 69 -8.46 8.29 3.41
CA GLY A 69 -8.09 8.32 4.81
C GLY A 69 -7.93 6.96 5.45
N MET A 70 -7.97 5.89 4.64
CA MET A 70 -7.83 4.55 5.18
C MET A 70 -6.39 4.22 5.57
N PHE A 71 -5.44 4.86 4.92
CA PHE A 71 -4.03 4.57 5.14
C PHE A 71 -3.35 5.75 5.79
N TYR A 72 -2.29 5.47 6.55
CA TYR A 72 -1.50 6.53 7.17
C TYR A 72 -0.07 6.07 7.30
N ILE A 73 0.81 7.03 7.51
CA ILE A 73 2.23 6.75 7.71
C ILE A 73 2.49 6.64 9.20
N ASN A 74 3.16 5.58 9.60
CA ASN A 74 3.58 5.41 10.99
C ASN A 74 4.42 6.62 11.38
N PRO A 75 4.02 7.37 12.43
CA PRO A 75 4.73 8.60 12.78
C PRO A 75 6.21 8.39 13.05
N GLN A 76 6.60 7.19 13.44
CA GLN A 76 7.98 6.86 13.69
C GLN A 76 8.86 7.04 12.45
N TYR A 77 8.26 6.94 11.27
CA TYR A 77 9.02 6.93 10.01
C TYR A 77 8.76 8.16 9.15
N GLN A 78 8.04 9.15 9.65
CA GLN A 78 7.68 10.28 8.81
C GLN A 78 8.90 11.04 8.30
N ASP A 79 9.88 11.22 9.16
CA ASP A 79 11.07 11.97 8.76
C ASP A 79 11.89 11.24 7.70
N CYS A 80 11.81 9.94 7.66
CA CYS A 80 12.57 9.16 6.69
C CYS A 80 12.03 9.29 5.28
N LEU A 81 10.80 9.70 5.14
CA LEU A 81 10.13 9.69 3.83
C LEU A 81 10.33 10.98 3.05
N GLU A 82 10.85 12.02 3.68
CA GLU A 82 11.04 13.28 3.01
C GLU A 82 11.95 13.10 1.81
N SER A 83 11.49 13.46 0.63
CA SER A 83 12.22 13.35 -0.63
C SER A 83 12.57 11.92 -1.03
N ALA A 84 11.97 10.93 -0.40
CA ALA A 84 12.28 9.54 -0.71
C ALA A 84 11.55 9.07 -1.96
N SER A 85 12.08 8.02 -2.57
CA SER A 85 11.40 7.27 -3.63
C SER A 85 10.92 5.96 -3.01
N VAL A 86 9.66 5.64 -3.21
CA VAL A 86 9.04 4.51 -2.53
C VAL A 86 8.39 3.59 -3.55
N ILE A 87 8.65 2.30 -3.41
CA ILE A 87 7.95 1.27 -4.17
C ILE A 87 6.83 0.75 -3.28
N VAL A 88 5.61 0.77 -3.80
CA VAL A 88 4.47 0.17 -3.11
C VAL A 88 4.19 -1.16 -3.78
N PHE A 89 4.23 -2.23 -3.02
CA PHE A 89 4.07 -3.58 -3.54
C PHE A 89 2.72 -4.15 -3.17
N ASP A 90 2.01 -4.65 -4.17
CA ASP A 90 0.74 -5.32 -3.97
C ASP A 90 0.73 -6.60 -4.78
N ASP A 91 0.22 -7.69 -4.20
CA ASP A 91 0.20 -8.96 -4.92
C ASP A 91 -0.88 -8.97 -6.00
N VAL A 92 -2.02 -8.37 -5.74
CA VAL A 92 -3.11 -8.34 -6.71
C VAL A 92 -3.75 -6.96 -6.72
N MET A 93 -3.86 -6.39 -7.91
CA MET A 93 -4.55 -5.12 -8.06
C MET A 93 -5.83 -5.34 -8.84
N THR A 94 -6.96 -4.95 -8.26
CA THR A 94 -8.24 -5.07 -8.94
C THR A 94 -8.70 -3.75 -9.56
N SER A 95 -8.64 -2.66 -8.84
CA SER A 95 -9.17 -1.40 -9.36
C SER A 95 -8.17 -0.26 -9.37
N GLY A 96 -7.16 -0.32 -8.59
CA GLY A 96 -6.19 0.76 -8.51
C GLY A 96 -6.56 1.86 -7.54
N ALA A 97 -7.78 1.88 -7.03
CA ALA A 97 -8.19 2.93 -6.10
C ALA A 97 -7.34 2.91 -4.83
N THR A 98 -7.02 1.72 -4.34
CA THR A 98 -6.20 1.57 -3.16
C THR A 98 -4.81 2.13 -3.38
N LEU A 99 -4.19 1.79 -4.52
CA LEU A 99 -2.84 2.27 -4.81
C LEU A 99 -2.82 3.77 -5.01
N ASN A 100 -3.87 4.33 -5.61
CA ASN A 100 -3.96 5.77 -5.78
C ASN A 100 -4.03 6.48 -4.43
N GLU A 101 -4.80 5.94 -3.51
CA GLU A 101 -4.92 6.54 -2.20
C GLU A 101 -3.59 6.44 -1.44
N ILE A 102 -2.91 5.30 -1.53
CA ILE A 102 -1.62 5.14 -0.89
C ILE A 102 -0.62 6.15 -1.46
N ALA A 103 -0.62 6.34 -2.77
CA ALA A 103 0.27 7.30 -3.38
C ALA A 103 -0.01 8.71 -2.87
N ARG A 104 -1.29 9.07 -2.71
CA ARG A 104 -1.64 10.37 -2.18
C ARG A 104 -1.10 10.56 -0.77
N VAL A 105 -1.28 9.54 0.08
CA VAL A 105 -0.80 9.62 1.45
C VAL A 105 0.72 9.76 1.50
N LEU A 106 1.41 8.98 0.68
CA LEU A 106 2.87 9.04 0.65
C LEU A 106 3.35 10.42 0.21
N LYS A 107 2.75 10.96 -0.83
CA LYS A 107 3.17 12.27 -1.32
C LYS A 107 2.84 13.37 -0.34
N ASP A 108 1.74 13.24 0.38
CA ASP A 108 1.40 14.19 1.43
C ASP A 108 2.42 14.17 2.56
N ASN A 109 3.18 13.09 2.68
CA ASN A 109 4.21 12.96 3.70
C ASN A 109 5.61 13.22 3.17
N GLY A 110 5.72 13.85 2.00
CA GLY A 110 7.02 14.29 1.52
C GLY A 110 7.71 13.35 0.54
N VAL A 111 7.10 12.24 0.21
CA VAL A 111 7.69 11.30 -0.74
C VAL A 111 7.73 11.95 -2.12
N SER A 112 8.88 11.88 -2.78
CA SER A 112 9.04 12.54 -4.07
C SER A 112 8.53 11.68 -5.21
N ARG A 113 8.61 10.36 -5.08
CA ARG A 113 8.25 9.47 -6.17
C ARG A 113 7.64 8.19 -5.63
N VAL A 114 6.54 7.77 -6.23
CA VAL A 114 5.87 6.52 -5.85
C VAL A 114 5.84 5.61 -7.07
N ILE A 115 6.32 4.39 -6.89
CA ILE A 115 6.35 3.38 -7.93
C ILE A 115 5.49 2.22 -7.47
N ASN A 116 4.54 1.81 -8.30
CA ASN A 116 3.66 0.70 -7.93
C ASN A 116 4.15 -0.57 -8.59
N TRP A 117 4.44 -1.59 -7.78
CA TRP A 117 4.77 -2.92 -8.27
C TRP A 117 3.60 -3.83 -7.96
N VAL A 118 2.99 -4.37 -8.99
CA VAL A 118 1.84 -5.25 -8.83
C VAL A 118 2.18 -6.57 -9.50
N LEU A 119 2.10 -7.65 -8.73
CA LEU A 119 2.46 -8.96 -9.23
C LEU A 119 1.41 -9.49 -10.20
N LEU A 120 0.14 -9.28 -9.88
CA LEU A 120 -0.95 -9.78 -10.70
C LEU A 120 -2.00 -8.71 -10.84
N ARG A 121 -2.39 -8.43 -12.07
CA ARG A 121 -3.45 -7.47 -12.34
C ARG A 121 -4.64 -8.24 -12.89
N THR A 122 -5.78 -8.10 -12.24
CA THR A 122 -6.97 -8.75 -12.75
C THR A 122 -7.52 -7.95 -13.90
N LEU A 123 -7.96 -8.67 -14.92
CA LEU A 123 -8.45 -8.04 -16.13
C LEU A 123 -9.96 -8.14 -16.22
N TYR A 124 -10.61 -8.22 -15.11
CA TYR A 124 -12.05 -8.24 -15.16
C TYR A 124 -12.53 -6.91 -15.69
N PRO A 125 -13.36 -6.96 -16.68
CA PRO A 125 -13.97 -5.73 -17.10
C PRO A 125 -14.64 -5.20 -15.88
N SER A 126 -14.37 -4.00 -15.60
CA SER A 126 -15.00 -3.43 -14.48
C SER A 126 -16.38 -3.26 -14.84
N SER A 127 -17.05 -4.13 -14.69
CA SER A 127 -18.45 -4.00 -14.95
C SER A 127 -19.10 -3.51 -13.71
#